data_be15b8530e43045995a99d2cb545837e
#
_entry.id   be15b8530e43045995a99d2cb545837e
#
_cell.length_a   1.000
_cell.length_b   1.000
_cell.length_c   1.000
_cell.angle_alpha   90.00
_cell.angle_beta   90.00
_cell.angle_gamma   90.00
#
_symmetry.space_group_name_H-M   'P 1'
#
loop_
_entity.id
_entity.type
_entity.pdbx_description
1 polymer ?
#
loop_
_entity_poly.entity_id
_entity_poly.type
_entity_poly.pdbx_seq_one_letter_code
_entity_poly.pdbx_strand_id
1 'polypeptide(L)'
;MFVDGEISGVLIRKFSEFHDQRGWLSELYRIDEAGEYRAVMAYLSVTYPGVIRGPHEHREQTDYFCFLGAFTLYLWDNRKESSTYGKKIVIENAERLIVTVPPGVVHAYKNSGEGEGIVLNFPDRLYAGRGKKEKVDEIRYENDPESPFRIEA
;
A
#
# COMPACT_ATOMS: atom_id res chain seq x y z
N MET A 1 -3.28 -5.28 21.16
CA MET A 1 -2.50 -6.29 20.40
C MET A 1 -3.23 -6.55 19.08
N PHE A 2 -2.51 -6.58 17.96
CA PHE A 2 -3.08 -6.92 16.65
C PHE A 2 -3.05 -8.44 16.44
N VAL A 3 -4.10 -8.96 15.82
CA VAL A 3 -4.24 -10.39 15.52
C VAL A 3 -4.47 -10.60 14.02
N ASP A 4 -3.95 -11.68 13.47
CA ASP A 4 -4.09 -11.99 12.06
C ASP A 4 -5.57 -12.12 11.64
N GLY A 5 -5.88 -11.62 10.45
CA GLY A 5 -7.22 -11.70 9.89
C GLY A 5 -7.45 -10.71 8.76
N GLU A 6 -8.55 -10.87 8.06
CA GLU A 6 -8.95 -9.96 7.00
C GLU A 6 -9.22 -8.56 7.54
N ILE A 7 -8.94 -7.55 6.72
CA ILE A 7 -9.20 -6.14 7.01
C ILE A 7 -10.24 -5.62 6.02
N SER A 8 -11.35 -5.14 6.55
CA SER A 8 -12.46 -4.61 5.74
C SER A 8 -11.99 -3.46 4.84
N GLY A 9 -12.32 -3.54 3.56
CA GLY A 9 -11.96 -2.54 2.55
C GLY A 9 -10.55 -2.69 1.96
N VAL A 10 -9.72 -3.57 2.49
CA VAL A 10 -8.46 -3.95 1.83
C VAL A 10 -8.79 -4.91 0.70
N LEU A 11 -8.37 -4.58 -0.52
CA LEU A 11 -8.55 -5.41 -1.70
C LEU A 11 -7.19 -5.84 -2.22
N ILE A 12 -7.02 -7.13 -2.46
CA ILE A 12 -5.77 -7.71 -2.94
C ILE A 12 -6.06 -8.49 -4.22
N ARG A 13 -5.35 -8.18 -5.28
CA ARG A 13 -5.45 -8.92 -6.55
C ARG A 13 -4.10 -9.04 -7.22
N LYS A 14 -3.95 -10.03 -8.07
CA LYS A 14 -2.76 -10.21 -8.92
C LYS A 14 -2.84 -9.31 -10.15
N PHE A 15 -1.69 -8.99 -10.72
CA PHE A 15 -1.61 -8.38 -12.06
C PHE A 15 -2.29 -9.28 -13.10
N SER A 16 -3.05 -8.67 -14.01
CA SER A 16 -3.50 -9.34 -15.22
C SER A 16 -2.41 -9.22 -16.28
N GLU A 17 -1.69 -10.30 -16.55
CA GLU A 17 -0.54 -10.26 -17.45
C GLU A 17 -0.91 -10.73 -18.86
N PHE A 18 -0.58 -9.93 -19.84
CA PHE A 18 -0.72 -10.25 -21.26
C PHE A 18 0.66 -10.51 -21.84
N HIS A 19 0.96 -11.76 -22.15
CA HIS A 19 2.25 -12.22 -22.64
C HIS A 19 2.29 -12.35 -24.15
N ASP A 20 3.39 -11.91 -24.77
CA ASP A 20 3.74 -12.18 -26.16
C ASP A 20 5.27 -12.38 -26.30
N GLN A 21 5.77 -12.51 -27.52
CA GLN A 21 7.20 -12.70 -27.79
C GLN A 21 8.10 -11.52 -27.36
N ARG A 22 7.53 -10.34 -27.07
CA ARG A 22 8.27 -9.15 -26.62
C ARG A 22 8.38 -9.06 -25.10
N GLY A 23 7.57 -9.84 -24.35
CA GLY A 23 7.48 -9.81 -22.89
C GLY A 23 6.03 -9.84 -22.41
N TRP A 24 5.70 -8.99 -21.46
CA TRP A 24 4.35 -8.91 -20.90
C TRP A 24 3.94 -7.47 -20.61
N LEU A 25 2.64 -7.26 -20.58
CA LEU A 25 1.98 -5.99 -20.23
C LEU A 25 0.93 -6.26 -19.16
N SER A 26 0.76 -5.33 -18.23
CA SER A 26 -0.33 -5.35 -17.27
C SER A 26 -1.04 -4.00 -17.23
N GLU A 27 -2.36 -4.03 -17.29
CA GLU A 27 -3.21 -2.87 -17.03
C GLU A 27 -3.37 -2.73 -15.51
N LEU A 28 -2.71 -1.75 -14.91
CA LEU A 28 -2.67 -1.61 -13.47
C LEU A 28 -3.91 -0.90 -12.91
N TYR A 29 -4.43 0.07 -13.64
CA TYR A 29 -5.64 0.81 -13.27
C TYR A 29 -6.48 1.12 -14.50
N ARG A 30 -7.76 0.75 -14.43
CA ARG A 30 -8.78 1.11 -15.43
C ARG A 30 -9.99 1.68 -14.69
N ILE A 31 -10.44 2.86 -15.13
CA ILE A 31 -11.56 3.55 -14.49
C ILE A 31 -12.88 2.79 -14.62
N ASP A 32 -13.04 2.01 -15.69
CA ASP A 32 -14.23 1.20 -15.96
C ASP A 32 -14.26 -0.14 -15.18
N GLU A 33 -13.15 -0.52 -14.57
CA GLU A 33 -13.04 -1.72 -13.72
C GLU A 33 -12.87 -1.39 -12.23
N ALA A 34 -12.62 -0.13 -11.89
CA ALA A 34 -12.28 0.32 -10.54
C ALA A 34 -13.50 0.59 -9.64
N GLY A 35 -14.72 0.27 -10.09
CA GLY A 35 -15.94 0.60 -9.34
C GLY A 35 -16.05 2.11 -9.10
N GLU A 36 -16.20 2.52 -7.87
CA GLU A 36 -16.27 3.95 -7.49
C GLU A 36 -14.90 4.57 -7.20
N TYR A 37 -13.84 3.77 -7.18
CA TYR A 37 -12.48 4.26 -6.95
C TYR A 37 -11.99 5.15 -8.10
N ARG A 38 -11.42 6.31 -7.76
CA ARG A 38 -10.89 7.26 -8.76
C ARG A 38 -9.50 7.71 -8.37
N ALA A 39 -8.51 7.18 -9.08
CA ALA A 39 -7.14 7.67 -8.96
C ALA A 39 -7.03 9.10 -9.53
N VAL A 40 -6.32 9.97 -8.85
CA VAL A 40 -6.14 11.37 -9.27
C VAL A 40 -4.69 11.74 -9.55
N MET A 41 -3.77 10.88 -9.18
CA MET A 41 -2.34 11.01 -9.51
C MET A 41 -1.69 9.62 -9.53
N ALA A 42 -0.45 9.57 -9.93
CA ALA A 42 0.38 8.39 -9.81
C ALA A 42 1.80 8.78 -9.42
N TYR A 43 2.45 7.94 -8.65
CA TYR A 43 3.89 8.05 -8.41
C TYR A 43 4.55 6.67 -8.43
N LEU A 44 5.84 6.69 -8.69
CA LEU A 44 6.71 5.55 -8.61
C LEU A 44 7.73 5.79 -7.51
N SER A 45 7.98 4.80 -6.67
CA SER A 45 9.07 4.82 -5.70
C SER A 45 9.97 3.60 -5.86
N VAL A 46 11.26 3.82 -5.62
CA VAL A 46 12.25 2.76 -5.54
C VAL A 46 12.60 2.55 -4.08
N THR A 47 12.65 1.31 -3.64
CA THR A 47 13.06 0.93 -2.29
C THR A 47 14.27 -0.01 -2.39
N TYR A 48 15.36 0.34 -1.73
CA TYR A 48 16.58 -0.47 -1.72
C TYR A 48 16.41 -1.74 -0.90
N PRO A 49 17.20 -2.80 -1.18
CA PRO A 49 17.12 -4.06 -0.45
C PRO A 49 17.18 -3.88 1.07
N GLY A 50 16.30 -4.57 1.78
CA GLY A 50 16.21 -4.54 3.23
C GLY A 50 15.57 -3.28 3.84
N VAL A 51 15.29 -2.25 3.03
CA VAL A 51 14.70 -1.00 3.50
C VAL A 51 13.20 -1.13 3.67
N ILE A 52 12.68 -0.49 4.72
CA ILE A 52 11.26 -0.42 5.05
C ILE A 52 10.76 1.00 4.80
N ARG A 53 9.58 1.13 4.23
CA ARG A 53 8.80 2.37 4.17
C ARG A 53 7.57 2.22 5.04
N GLY A 54 7.32 3.18 5.90
CA GLY A 54 6.29 3.13 6.93
C GLY A 54 6.80 2.55 8.27
N PRO A 55 5.93 2.28 9.26
CA PRO A 55 4.47 2.34 9.17
C PRO A 55 3.91 3.75 9.07
N HIS A 56 2.90 3.95 8.25
CA HIS A 56 2.14 5.19 8.19
C HIS A 56 0.69 4.93 7.76
N GLU A 57 -0.16 5.93 7.95
CA GLU A 57 -1.55 5.89 7.52
C GLU A 57 -2.01 7.25 7.01
N HIS A 58 -3.13 7.25 6.31
CA HIS A 58 -3.80 8.44 5.84
C HIS A 58 -5.17 8.58 6.51
N ARG A 59 -5.64 9.82 6.68
CA ARG A 59 -6.97 10.10 7.22
C ARG A 59 -8.07 10.05 6.17
N GLU A 60 -7.76 10.45 4.94
CA GLU A 60 -8.71 10.57 3.85
C GLU A 60 -8.28 9.84 2.57
N GLN A 61 -6.97 9.67 2.37
CA GLN A 61 -6.42 9.03 1.17
C GLN A 61 -6.56 7.53 1.22
N THR A 62 -7.03 6.96 0.12
CA THR A 62 -6.87 5.53 -0.20
C THR A 62 -5.64 5.37 -1.09
N ASP A 63 -4.78 4.42 -0.75
CA ASP A 63 -3.67 4.02 -1.60
C ASP A 63 -4.05 2.84 -2.50
N TYR A 64 -3.45 2.83 -3.67
CA TYR A 64 -3.62 1.77 -4.66
C TYR A 64 -2.23 1.35 -5.12
N PHE A 65 -1.62 0.46 -4.34
CA PHE A 65 -0.24 0.03 -4.54
C PHE A 65 -0.13 -1.09 -5.57
N CYS A 66 0.85 -0.96 -6.46
CA CYS A 66 1.27 -2.00 -7.38
C CYS A 66 2.73 -2.35 -7.10
N PHE A 67 2.99 -3.59 -6.67
CA PHE A 67 4.32 -4.03 -6.26
C PHE A 67 5.06 -4.72 -7.40
N LEU A 68 6.24 -4.20 -7.73
CA LEU A 68 7.20 -4.78 -8.67
C LEU A 68 8.51 -5.07 -7.94
N GLY A 69 8.68 -6.31 -7.54
CA GLY A 69 9.80 -6.80 -6.75
C GLY A 69 9.34 -7.60 -5.53
N ALA A 70 10.27 -8.23 -4.87
CA ALA A 70 10.02 -9.05 -3.70
C ALA A 70 9.78 -8.18 -2.46
N PHE A 71 8.53 -7.85 -2.19
CA PHE A 71 8.14 -7.08 -1.02
C PHE A 71 7.41 -7.93 0.01
N THR A 72 7.62 -7.60 1.29
CA THR A 72 6.75 -8.00 2.37
C THR A 72 5.90 -6.79 2.77
N LEU A 73 4.59 -6.96 2.71
CA LEU A 73 3.61 -5.92 3.03
C LEU A 73 2.98 -6.21 4.39
N TYR A 74 2.87 -5.17 5.20
CA TYR A 74 2.27 -5.21 6.53
C TYR A 74 1.11 -4.22 6.58
N LEU A 75 -0.05 -4.68 7.04
CA LEU A 75 -1.25 -3.87 7.19
C LEU A 75 -1.84 -4.06 8.59
N TRP A 76 -2.32 -2.98 9.21
CA TRP A 76 -3.01 -3.00 10.51
C TRP A 76 -4.27 -2.14 10.46
N ASP A 77 -5.40 -2.69 10.86
CA ASP A 77 -6.64 -1.91 10.95
C ASP A 77 -6.66 -1.09 12.24
N ASN A 78 -6.42 0.22 12.11
CA ASN A 78 -6.41 1.17 13.22
C ASN A 78 -7.73 1.95 13.37
N ARG A 79 -8.75 1.56 12.60
CA ARG A 79 -10.06 2.23 12.60
C ARG A 79 -10.95 1.69 13.70
N LYS A 80 -11.12 2.45 14.77
CA LYS A 80 -11.88 2.03 15.97
C LYS A 80 -13.32 1.60 15.67
N GLU A 81 -13.94 2.20 14.65
CA GLU A 81 -15.32 1.92 14.24
C GLU A 81 -15.42 0.78 13.21
N SER A 82 -14.29 0.22 12.77
CA SER A 82 -14.27 -0.90 11.82
C SER A 82 -14.62 -2.21 12.51
N SER A 83 -15.37 -3.07 11.82
CA SER A 83 -15.64 -4.44 12.27
C SER A 83 -14.37 -5.30 12.36
N THR A 84 -13.30 -4.86 11.72
CA THR A 84 -11.99 -5.54 11.70
C THR A 84 -10.92 -4.78 12.49
N TYR A 85 -11.30 -3.82 13.33
CA TYR A 85 -10.37 -3.12 14.21
C TYR A 85 -9.47 -4.08 14.98
N GLY A 86 -8.17 -3.82 15.00
CA GLY A 86 -7.19 -4.68 15.65
C GLY A 86 -6.75 -5.89 14.83
N LYS A 87 -7.20 -6.01 13.59
CA LYS A 87 -6.69 -7.04 12.67
C LYS A 87 -5.43 -6.60 11.96
N LYS A 88 -4.57 -7.57 11.62
CA LYS A 88 -3.38 -7.36 10.80
C LYS A 88 -3.31 -8.37 9.66
N ILE A 89 -2.67 -7.96 8.58
CA ILE A 89 -2.31 -8.81 7.44
C ILE A 89 -0.81 -8.67 7.21
N VAL A 90 -0.14 -9.80 6.99
CA VAL A 90 1.25 -9.83 6.49
C VAL A 90 1.25 -10.62 5.19
N ILE A 91 1.80 -10.03 4.14
CA ILE A 91 1.97 -10.67 2.84
C ILE A 91 3.46 -10.75 2.55
N GLU A 92 4.04 -11.94 2.70
CA GLU A 92 5.49 -12.15 2.56
C GLU A 92 6.00 -12.07 1.11
N ASN A 93 5.14 -12.24 0.14
CA ASN A 93 5.51 -12.11 -1.28
C ASN A 93 4.44 -11.33 -2.02
N ALA A 94 4.56 -10.02 -1.98
CA ALA A 94 3.65 -9.10 -2.64
C ALA A 94 4.02 -8.81 -4.10
N GLU A 95 4.98 -9.52 -4.67
CA GLU A 95 5.39 -9.33 -6.07
C GLU A 95 4.20 -9.50 -7.01
N ARG A 96 4.00 -8.50 -7.91
CA ARG A 96 2.90 -8.46 -8.87
C ARG A 96 1.50 -8.48 -8.24
N LEU A 97 1.40 -7.93 -7.03
CA LEU A 97 0.12 -7.68 -6.39
C LEU A 97 -0.28 -6.21 -6.52
N ILE A 98 -1.58 -6.01 -6.64
CA ILE A 98 -2.24 -4.72 -6.47
C ILE A 98 -3.00 -4.77 -5.16
N VAL A 99 -2.74 -3.81 -4.28
CA VAL A 99 -3.34 -3.75 -2.95
C VAL A 99 -3.96 -2.37 -2.74
N THR A 100 -5.27 -2.35 -2.52
CA THR A 100 -5.99 -1.12 -2.15
C THR A 100 -6.05 -1.03 -0.64
N VAL A 101 -5.56 0.08 -0.09
CA VAL A 101 -5.47 0.32 1.35
C VAL A 101 -6.32 1.54 1.71
N PRO A 102 -7.46 1.36 2.40
CA PRO A 102 -8.35 2.47 2.76
C PRO A 102 -7.75 3.35 3.85
N PRO A 103 -8.28 4.58 4.04
CA PRO A 103 -7.89 5.46 5.14
C PRO A 103 -7.99 4.75 6.50
N GLY A 104 -7.07 5.06 7.41
CA GLY A 104 -7.04 4.48 8.76
C GLY A 104 -6.51 3.04 8.84
N VAL A 105 -6.11 2.45 7.72
CA VAL A 105 -5.32 1.22 7.71
C VAL A 105 -3.85 1.61 7.64
N VAL A 106 -3.14 1.32 8.72
CA VAL A 106 -1.69 1.54 8.81
C VAL A 106 -1.00 0.54 7.91
N HIS A 107 -0.01 0.99 7.16
CA HIS A 107 0.71 0.15 6.22
C HIS A 107 2.21 0.41 6.23
N ALA A 108 2.96 -0.64 5.97
CA ALA A 108 4.39 -0.61 5.73
C ALA A 108 4.77 -1.69 4.73
N TYR A 109 5.84 -1.48 3.99
CA TYR A 109 6.40 -2.51 3.15
C TYR A 109 7.93 -2.52 3.21
N LYS A 110 8.49 -3.73 3.17
CA LYS A 110 9.93 -3.98 3.17
C LYS A 110 10.33 -4.57 1.83
N ASN A 111 11.38 -4.06 1.22
CA ASN A 111 12.00 -4.76 0.11
C ASN A 111 12.77 -5.96 0.65
N SER A 112 12.22 -7.15 0.43
CA SER A 112 12.77 -8.43 0.88
C SER A 112 13.65 -9.11 -0.20
N GLY A 113 13.81 -8.46 -1.37
CA GLY A 113 14.64 -8.92 -2.47
C GLY A 113 16.08 -8.44 -2.38
N GLU A 114 16.88 -8.87 -3.34
CA GLU A 114 18.32 -8.53 -3.44
C GLU A 114 18.58 -7.29 -4.31
N GLY A 115 17.62 -6.89 -5.13
CA GLY A 115 17.68 -5.72 -6.01
C GLY A 115 16.75 -4.60 -5.60
N GLU A 116 16.78 -3.50 -6.34
CA GLU A 116 15.83 -2.41 -6.18
C GLU A 116 14.40 -2.90 -6.42
N GLY A 117 13.50 -2.59 -5.51
CA GLY A 117 12.08 -2.86 -5.66
C GLY A 117 11.32 -1.60 -6.06
N ILE A 118 10.35 -1.74 -6.94
CA ILE A 118 9.53 -0.64 -7.43
C ILE A 118 8.11 -0.78 -6.89
N VAL A 119 7.56 0.32 -6.38
CA VAL A 119 6.16 0.43 -6.03
C VAL A 119 5.56 1.59 -6.81
N LEU A 120 4.47 1.30 -7.52
CA LEU A 120 3.61 2.31 -8.13
C LEU A 120 2.43 2.54 -7.20
N ASN A 121 2.00 3.78 -7.03
CA ASN A 121 0.79 4.12 -6.30
C ASN A 121 -0.10 5.02 -7.16
N PHE A 122 -1.39 4.74 -7.16
CA PHE A 122 -2.43 5.50 -7.84
C PHE A 122 -3.46 5.98 -6.80
N PRO A 123 -3.10 6.96 -5.94
CA PRO A 123 -3.98 7.38 -4.86
C PRO A 123 -5.20 8.17 -5.36
N ASP A 124 -6.24 8.21 -4.54
CA ASP A 124 -7.47 8.97 -4.81
C ASP A 124 -7.42 10.42 -4.31
N ARG A 125 -6.30 10.84 -3.73
CA ARG A 125 -6.05 12.21 -3.27
C ARG A 125 -4.74 12.74 -3.84
N LEU A 126 -4.69 14.04 -4.07
CA LEU A 126 -3.46 14.72 -4.48
C LEU A 126 -2.54 14.91 -3.27
N TYR A 127 -1.27 14.55 -3.43
CA TYR A 127 -0.24 14.84 -2.43
C TYR A 127 -0.18 16.35 -2.12
N ALA A 128 -0.33 16.71 -0.84
CA ALA A 128 -0.42 18.08 -0.38
C ALA A 128 -1.51 18.93 -1.09
N GLY A 129 -2.56 18.27 -1.58
CA GLY A 129 -3.71 18.92 -2.21
C GLY A 129 -3.41 19.53 -3.57
N ARG A 130 -4.36 20.29 -4.09
CA ARG A 130 -4.22 20.97 -5.39
C ARG A 130 -3.09 22.02 -5.36
N GLY A 131 -2.14 21.88 -6.28
CA GLY A 131 -0.98 22.75 -6.36
C GLY A 131 0.00 22.61 -5.20
N LYS A 132 -0.08 21.53 -4.43
CA LYS A 132 0.78 21.23 -3.27
C LYS A 132 0.74 22.32 -2.19
N LYS A 133 -0.43 22.87 -1.91
CA LYS A 133 -0.65 23.99 -0.97
C LYS A 133 -1.31 23.59 0.34
N GLU A 134 -1.67 22.33 0.49
CA GLU A 134 -2.34 21.80 1.68
C GLU A 134 -1.37 20.99 2.54
N LYS A 135 -1.75 20.79 3.80
CA LYS A 135 -1.00 19.89 4.69
C LYS A 135 -1.05 18.46 4.13
N VAL A 136 0.08 17.77 4.19
CA VAL A 136 0.18 16.35 3.79
C VAL A 136 -0.71 15.49 4.70
N ASP A 137 -1.57 14.69 4.09
CA ASP A 137 -2.40 13.70 4.78
C ASP A 137 -1.61 12.43 5.05
N GLU A 138 -0.73 12.48 6.05
CA GLU A 138 0.07 11.33 6.45
C GLU A 138 0.37 11.37 7.94
N ILE A 139 0.14 10.26 8.63
CA ILE A 139 0.55 10.02 10.01
C ILE A 139 1.66 8.98 9.97
N ARG A 140 2.83 9.33 10.49
CA ARG A 140 4.04 8.51 10.48
C ARG A 140 4.32 7.91 11.84
N TYR A 141 4.65 6.64 11.85
CA TYR A 141 4.97 5.86 13.05
C TYR A 141 6.40 5.31 13.07
N GLU A 142 7.19 5.56 12.02
CA GLU A 142 8.56 5.00 11.89
C GLU A 142 9.48 5.34 13.05
N ASN A 143 9.32 6.53 13.61
CA ASN A 143 10.18 7.04 14.67
C ASN A 143 9.52 7.04 16.05
N ASP A 144 8.35 6.44 16.19
CA ASP A 144 7.65 6.33 17.46
C ASP A 144 7.99 5.01 18.16
N PRO A 145 8.81 5.04 19.24
CA PRO A 145 9.20 3.82 19.96
C PRO A 145 8.01 3.15 20.68
N GLU A 146 6.94 3.89 20.93
CA GLU A 146 5.73 3.37 21.57
C GLU A 146 4.68 2.90 20.56
N SER A 147 4.95 3.04 19.28
CA SER A 147 4.04 2.59 18.22
C SER A 147 3.70 1.11 18.38
N PRO A 148 2.40 0.74 18.31
CA PRO A 148 1.99 -0.67 18.36
C PRO A 148 2.21 -1.40 17.03
N PHE A 149 2.55 -0.68 15.95
CA PHE A 149 2.72 -1.22 14.62
C PHE A 149 4.15 -1.73 14.45
N ARG A 150 4.40 -2.98 14.88
CA ARG A 150 5.74 -3.58 14.90
C ARG A 150 5.94 -4.43 13.65
N ILE A 151 7.10 -4.23 13.02
CA ILE A 151 7.61 -5.10 11.97
C ILE A 151 8.67 -5.98 12.62
N GLU A 152 8.39 -7.27 12.69
CA GLU A 152 9.35 -8.26 13.17
C GLU A 152 10.50 -8.39 12.16
N ALA A 153 11.70 -8.39 12.67
CA ALA A 153 12.93 -8.44 11.86
C ALA A 153 13.09 -9.77 11.12
#